data_696c303762feefeea3dba957fea7e2f8
#
_entry.id   696c303762feefeea3dba957fea7e2f8
#
_cell.length_a   1.000
_cell.length_b   1.000
_cell.length_c   1.000
_cell.angle_alpha   90.00
_cell.angle_beta   90.00
_cell.angle_gamma   90.00
#
_symmetry.space_group_name_H-M   'P 1'
#
loop_
_entity.id
_entity.type
_entity.pdbx_description
1 polymer ?
#
loop_
_entity_poly.entity_id
_entity_poly.type
_entity_poly.pdbx_seq_one_letter_code
_entity_poly.pdbx_strand_id
1 'polypeptide(L)'
;LFKVAKETGAAFKVAADAATEYARQGLNVEESLKRTKDALILTRLTGMDSAEAVKSLTAAMNTYGNQIKDTTQLVSKFAAVDVKFAVSAEDFADAISRTGAAAKGAGVNIDELIGLVTAAQQQTARGGKVIGNSFKTIFTRIGRTDTLNQLENLGIAVRDIEGKTLGAKKILTDL
;
A
#
# COMPACT_ATOMS: atom_id res chain seq x y z
N LEU A 1 14.15 -22.47 -3.29
CA LEU A 1 14.20 -21.76 -2.01
C LEU A 1 15.63 -21.48 -1.56
N PHE A 2 16.54 -22.46 -1.55
CA PHE A 2 17.94 -22.24 -1.19
C PHE A 2 18.61 -21.14 -2.01
N LYS A 3 18.35 -21.12 -3.32
CA LYS A 3 18.82 -20.06 -4.23
C LYS A 3 18.27 -18.68 -3.82
N VAL A 4 17.00 -18.59 -3.46
CA VAL A 4 16.37 -17.34 -2.99
C VAL A 4 17.03 -16.84 -1.72
N ALA A 5 17.24 -17.70 -0.72
CA ALA A 5 17.92 -17.35 0.52
C ALA A 5 19.35 -16.83 0.27
N LYS A 6 20.10 -17.51 -0.61
CA LYS A 6 21.46 -17.10 -0.99
C LYS A 6 21.48 -15.74 -1.73
N GLU A 7 20.61 -15.54 -2.69
CA GLU A 7 20.53 -14.29 -3.48
C GLU A 7 20.11 -13.09 -2.63
N THR A 8 19.25 -13.30 -1.64
CA THR A 8 18.78 -12.24 -0.76
C THR A 8 19.63 -12.05 0.49
N GLY A 9 20.59 -12.97 0.76
CA GLY A 9 21.40 -12.97 1.98
C GLY A 9 20.59 -13.26 3.24
N ALA A 10 19.39 -13.84 3.11
CA ALA A 10 18.54 -14.19 4.22
C ALA A 10 18.91 -15.58 4.78
N ALA A 11 18.68 -15.80 6.08
CA ALA A 11 18.77 -17.14 6.65
C ALA A 11 17.74 -18.07 5.99
N PHE A 12 18.12 -19.32 5.73
CA PHE A 12 17.24 -20.29 5.08
C PHE A 12 15.89 -20.44 5.80
N LYS A 13 15.90 -20.44 7.14
CA LYS A 13 14.68 -20.51 7.94
C LYS A 13 13.73 -19.35 7.63
N VAL A 14 14.24 -18.13 7.56
CA VAL A 14 13.43 -16.93 7.26
C VAL A 14 12.82 -17.04 5.85
N ALA A 15 13.59 -17.49 4.88
CA ALA A 15 13.08 -17.73 3.52
C ALA A 15 12.02 -18.86 3.49
N ALA A 16 12.20 -19.91 4.29
CA ALA A 16 11.24 -21.01 4.40
C ALA A 16 9.93 -20.58 5.06
N ASP A 17 10.00 -19.78 6.11
CA ASP A 17 8.82 -19.24 6.80
C ASP A 17 8.01 -18.33 5.85
N ALA A 18 8.66 -17.42 5.13
CA ALA A 18 8.01 -16.57 4.14
C ALA A 18 7.38 -17.35 2.99
N ALA A 19 8.08 -18.35 2.45
CA ALA A 19 7.56 -19.21 1.38
C ALA A 19 6.34 -20.02 1.84
N THR A 20 6.37 -20.51 3.09
CA THR A 20 5.26 -21.25 3.69
C THR A 20 4.01 -20.37 3.80
N GLU A 21 4.18 -19.11 4.18
CA GLU A 21 3.06 -18.17 4.27
C GLU A 21 2.41 -17.91 2.91
N TYR A 22 3.20 -17.74 1.85
CA TYR A 22 2.66 -17.62 0.50
C TYR A 22 2.00 -18.91 -0.02
N ALA A 23 2.56 -20.07 0.32
CA ALA A 23 1.95 -21.36 -0.01
C ALA A 23 0.59 -21.55 0.68
N ARG A 24 0.44 -21.10 1.95
CA ARG A 24 -0.84 -21.09 2.67
C ARG A 24 -1.90 -20.21 2.00
N GLN A 25 -1.48 -19.19 1.26
CA GLN A 25 -2.39 -18.33 0.48
C GLN A 25 -2.82 -18.97 -0.83
N GLY A 26 -2.42 -20.21 -1.12
CA GLY A 26 -2.80 -20.96 -2.31
C GLY A 26 -1.96 -20.63 -3.55
N LEU A 27 -0.85 -19.93 -3.40
CA LEU A 27 0.03 -19.63 -4.52
C LEU A 27 0.80 -20.90 -4.96
N ASN A 28 1.03 -21.04 -6.26
CA ASN A 28 1.88 -22.10 -6.77
C ASN A 28 3.36 -21.89 -6.35
N VAL A 29 4.19 -22.90 -6.57
CA VAL A 29 5.59 -22.90 -6.14
C VAL A 29 6.38 -21.74 -6.75
N GLU A 30 6.20 -21.48 -8.03
CA GLU A 30 6.92 -20.42 -8.76
C GLU A 30 6.58 -19.04 -8.21
N GLU A 31 5.30 -18.74 -8.09
CA GLU A 31 4.82 -17.47 -7.56
C GLU A 31 5.18 -17.30 -6.08
N SER A 32 5.10 -18.37 -5.28
CA SER A 32 5.54 -18.35 -3.87
C SER A 32 7.02 -18.01 -3.74
N LEU A 33 7.88 -18.62 -4.56
CA LEU A 33 9.31 -18.33 -4.55
C LEU A 33 9.63 -16.90 -5.01
N LYS A 34 8.94 -16.42 -6.03
CA LYS A 34 9.09 -15.04 -6.53
C LYS A 34 8.70 -14.03 -5.45
N ARG A 35 7.52 -14.17 -4.85
CA ARG A 35 7.06 -13.27 -3.79
C ARG A 35 7.89 -13.38 -2.53
N THR A 36 8.41 -14.56 -2.21
CA THR A 36 9.37 -14.74 -1.11
C THR A 36 10.63 -13.91 -1.36
N LYS A 37 11.19 -13.99 -2.57
CA LYS A 37 12.36 -13.18 -2.93
C LYS A 37 12.06 -11.68 -2.76
N ASP A 38 10.94 -11.21 -3.28
CA ASP A 38 10.54 -9.81 -3.19
C ASP A 38 10.32 -9.36 -1.73
N ALA A 39 9.70 -10.19 -0.90
CA ALA A 39 9.52 -9.89 0.52
C ALA A 39 10.86 -9.79 1.27
N LEU A 40 11.80 -10.68 0.98
CA LEU A 40 13.14 -10.64 1.58
C LEU A 40 13.97 -9.44 1.10
N ILE A 41 13.78 -9.00 -0.14
CA ILE A 41 14.38 -7.76 -0.64
C ILE A 41 13.77 -6.56 0.12
N LEU A 42 12.45 -6.53 0.29
CA LEU A 42 11.78 -5.48 1.06
C LEU A 42 12.28 -5.45 2.51
N THR A 43 12.38 -6.59 3.18
CA THR A 43 12.99 -6.73 4.51
C THR A 43 14.38 -6.07 4.57
N ARG A 44 15.22 -6.30 3.59
CA ARG A 44 16.57 -5.70 3.55
C ARG A 44 16.56 -4.20 3.31
N LEU A 45 15.65 -3.71 2.48
CA LEU A 45 15.54 -2.28 2.17
C LEU A 45 15.01 -1.47 3.35
N THR A 46 14.08 -2.07 4.11
CA THR A 46 13.33 -1.35 5.14
C THR A 46 13.79 -1.64 6.56
N GLY A 47 14.47 -2.77 6.77
CA GLY A 47 14.76 -3.28 8.12
C GLY A 47 13.55 -3.93 8.82
N MET A 48 12.37 -3.94 8.20
CA MET A 48 11.18 -4.57 8.80
C MET A 48 11.33 -6.09 8.90
N ASP A 49 10.54 -6.70 9.77
CA ASP A 49 10.47 -8.15 9.88
C ASP A 49 9.93 -8.80 8.60
N SER A 50 10.41 -10.00 8.28
CA SER A 50 10.02 -10.70 7.05
C SER A 50 8.53 -11.06 7.03
N ALA A 51 7.91 -11.35 8.18
CA ALA A 51 6.47 -11.62 8.25
C ALA A 51 5.65 -10.34 8.00
N GLU A 52 6.13 -9.18 8.44
CA GLU A 52 5.51 -7.88 8.12
C GLU A 52 5.67 -7.53 6.65
N ALA A 53 6.83 -7.78 6.04
CA ALA A 53 7.05 -7.60 4.61
C ALA A 53 6.09 -8.47 3.78
N VAL A 54 5.92 -9.76 4.14
CA VAL A 54 4.96 -10.67 3.50
C VAL A 54 3.53 -10.14 3.62
N LYS A 55 3.11 -9.72 4.81
CA LYS A 55 1.75 -9.16 5.04
C LYS A 55 1.51 -7.90 4.22
N SER A 56 2.46 -6.98 4.20
CA SER A 56 2.34 -5.70 3.47
C SER A 56 2.23 -5.92 1.96
N LEU A 57 3.09 -6.77 1.39
CA LEU A 57 3.02 -7.13 -0.02
C LEU A 57 1.72 -7.86 -0.36
N THR A 58 1.29 -8.80 0.48
CA THR A 58 0.01 -9.51 0.31
C THR A 58 -1.17 -8.54 0.33
N ALA A 59 -1.23 -7.65 1.33
CA ALA A 59 -2.30 -6.67 1.44
C ALA A 59 -2.37 -5.74 0.22
N ALA A 60 -1.22 -5.25 -0.25
CA ALA A 60 -1.14 -4.39 -1.42
C ALA A 60 -1.52 -5.14 -2.70
N MET A 61 -1.06 -6.38 -2.90
CA MET A 61 -1.42 -7.20 -4.06
C MET A 61 -2.90 -7.58 -4.06
N ASN A 62 -3.48 -7.96 -2.94
CA ASN A 62 -4.90 -8.26 -2.83
C ASN A 62 -5.78 -7.03 -3.13
N THR A 63 -5.29 -5.85 -2.75
CA THR A 63 -6.02 -4.60 -2.96
C THR A 63 -5.84 -4.07 -4.39
N TYR A 64 -4.61 -4.01 -4.87
CA TYR A 64 -4.24 -3.32 -6.10
C TYR A 64 -3.64 -4.23 -7.19
N GLY A 65 -3.77 -5.55 -7.07
CA GLY A 65 -3.17 -6.50 -8.01
C GLY A 65 -3.61 -6.35 -9.46
N ASN A 66 -4.72 -5.67 -9.71
CA ASN A 66 -5.15 -5.29 -11.06
C ASN A 66 -4.46 -4.01 -11.61
N GLN A 67 -3.76 -3.27 -10.76
CA GLN A 67 -3.01 -2.04 -11.10
C GLN A 67 -1.50 -2.23 -10.99
N ILE A 68 -1.06 -3.34 -10.42
CA ILE A 68 0.33 -3.69 -10.16
C ILE A 68 0.64 -4.97 -10.92
N LYS A 69 1.69 -4.95 -11.72
CA LYS A 69 2.09 -6.12 -12.50
C LYS A 69 2.45 -7.32 -11.62
N ASP A 70 3.27 -7.06 -10.59
CA ASP A 70 3.78 -8.06 -9.65
C ASP A 70 4.36 -7.41 -8.38
N THR A 71 4.78 -8.23 -7.43
CA THR A 71 5.39 -7.77 -6.18
C THR A 71 6.74 -7.08 -6.39
N THR A 72 7.47 -7.40 -7.44
CA THR A 72 8.75 -6.74 -7.79
C THR A 72 8.51 -5.25 -8.12
N GLN A 73 7.45 -4.96 -8.89
CA GLN A 73 7.07 -3.57 -9.18
C GLN A 73 6.68 -2.82 -7.90
N LEU A 74 5.98 -3.47 -7.00
CA LEU A 74 5.58 -2.88 -5.71
C LEU A 74 6.79 -2.55 -4.83
N VAL A 75 7.73 -3.48 -4.68
CA VAL A 75 8.99 -3.26 -3.95
C VAL A 75 9.79 -2.11 -4.56
N SER A 76 9.84 -2.03 -5.89
CA SER A 76 10.51 -0.92 -6.59
C SER A 76 9.86 0.44 -6.30
N LYS A 77 8.53 0.49 -6.20
CA LYS A 77 7.80 1.72 -5.81
C LYS A 77 8.13 2.12 -4.36
N PHE A 78 8.19 1.17 -3.44
CA PHE A 78 8.54 1.42 -2.04
C PHE A 78 9.98 1.93 -1.90
N ALA A 79 10.93 1.30 -2.57
CA ALA A 79 12.32 1.74 -2.61
C ALA A 79 12.47 3.15 -3.21
N ALA A 80 11.70 3.47 -4.25
CA ALA A 80 11.76 4.79 -4.89
C ALA A 80 11.24 5.91 -3.96
N VAL A 81 10.26 5.63 -3.10
CA VAL A 81 9.76 6.59 -2.10
C VAL A 81 10.84 6.86 -1.05
N ASP A 82 11.46 5.83 -0.53
CA ASP A 82 12.52 5.93 0.49
C ASP A 82 13.69 6.79 -0.01
N VAL A 83 14.20 6.49 -1.20
CA VAL A 83 15.34 7.21 -1.79
C VAL A 83 15.02 8.67 -2.13
N LYS A 84 13.82 8.93 -2.67
CA LYS A 84 13.49 10.27 -3.21
C LYS A 84 12.95 11.24 -2.18
N PHE A 85 12.25 10.74 -1.16
CA PHE A 85 11.43 11.58 -0.29
C PHE A 85 11.79 11.48 1.19
N ALA A 86 12.81 10.72 1.55
CA ALA A 86 13.20 10.45 2.94
C ALA A 86 12.00 9.97 3.80
N VAL A 87 11.11 9.19 3.20
CA VAL A 87 9.99 8.52 3.85
C VAL A 87 10.33 7.04 3.92
N SER A 88 10.44 6.49 5.13
CA SER A 88 10.85 5.09 5.26
C SER A 88 9.90 4.16 4.50
N ALA A 89 10.46 3.18 3.79
CA ALA A 89 9.66 2.19 3.08
C ALA A 89 8.81 1.34 4.05
N GLU A 90 9.24 1.21 5.32
CA GLU A 90 8.46 0.60 6.40
C GLU A 90 7.18 1.40 6.70
N ASP A 91 7.31 2.70 6.96
CA ASP A 91 6.16 3.58 7.20
C ASP A 91 5.19 3.54 6.04
N PHE A 92 5.73 3.49 4.84
CA PHE A 92 4.92 3.41 3.63
C PHE A 92 4.17 2.07 3.52
N ALA A 93 4.85 0.95 3.75
CA ALA A 93 4.24 -0.38 3.75
C ALA A 93 3.15 -0.50 4.82
N ASP A 94 3.39 0.03 6.02
CA ASP A 94 2.43 0.11 7.11
C ASP A 94 1.18 0.93 6.72
N ALA A 95 1.37 2.10 6.13
CA ALA A 95 0.27 2.95 5.70
C ALA A 95 -0.60 2.24 4.65
N ILE A 96 0.01 1.64 3.62
CA ILE A 96 -0.69 0.92 2.55
C ILE A 96 -1.48 -0.27 3.12
N SER A 97 -0.89 -1.05 4.02
CA SER A 97 -1.57 -2.21 4.61
C SER A 97 -2.83 -1.83 5.39
N ARG A 98 -2.85 -0.64 6.00
CA ARG A 98 -3.97 -0.13 6.82
C ARG A 98 -5.05 0.56 6.02
N THR A 99 -4.66 1.35 5.03
CA THR A 99 -5.60 2.22 4.29
C THR A 99 -5.93 1.73 2.89
N GLY A 100 -5.16 0.80 2.32
CA GLY A 100 -5.27 0.41 0.91
C GLY A 100 -6.69 0.04 0.49
N ALA A 101 -7.38 -0.81 1.24
CA ALA A 101 -8.76 -1.22 0.93
C ALA A 101 -9.75 -0.04 0.96
N ALA A 102 -9.64 0.86 1.95
CA ALA A 102 -10.48 2.04 2.05
C ALA A 102 -10.18 3.04 0.91
N ALA A 103 -8.91 3.23 0.57
CA ALA A 103 -8.48 4.08 -0.53
C ALA A 103 -9.01 3.57 -1.88
N LYS A 104 -8.87 2.28 -2.16
CA LYS A 104 -9.42 1.66 -3.37
C LYS A 104 -10.94 1.81 -3.44
N GLY A 105 -11.65 1.57 -2.33
CA GLY A 105 -13.09 1.77 -2.24
C GLY A 105 -13.53 3.21 -2.48
N ALA A 106 -12.68 4.18 -2.17
CA ALA A 106 -12.89 5.60 -2.42
C ALA A 106 -12.35 6.07 -3.80
N GLY A 107 -11.99 5.14 -4.70
CA GLY A 107 -11.54 5.43 -6.05
C GLY A 107 -10.10 5.97 -6.16
N VAL A 108 -9.28 5.77 -5.12
CA VAL A 108 -7.86 6.17 -5.11
C VAL A 108 -7.01 5.01 -5.63
N ASN A 109 -6.22 5.25 -6.68
CA ASN A 109 -5.30 4.26 -7.21
C ASN A 109 -4.01 4.17 -6.37
N ILE A 110 -3.17 3.16 -6.66
CA ILE A 110 -1.95 2.93 -5.86
C ILE A 110 -0.97 4.09 -5.92
N ASP A 111 -0.77 4.71 -7.08
CA ASP A 111 0.19 5.81 -7.23
C ASP A 111 -0.30 7.09 -6.55
N GLU A 112 -1.59 7.34 -6.58
CA GLU A 112 -2.22 8.42 -5.82
C GLU A 112 -2.08 8.21 -4.32
N LEU A 113 -2.29 6.98 -3.85
CA LEU A 113 -2.13 6.64 -2.43
C LEU A 113 -0.67 6.81 -1.99
N ILE A 114 0.29 6.40 -2.82
CA ILE A 114 1.72 6.65 -2.60
C ILE A 114 1.98 8.14 -2.42
N GLY A 115 1.49 8.98 -3.34
CA GLY A 115 1.67 10.42 -3.27
C GLY A 115 1.08 11.04 -2.00
N LEU A 116 -0.14 10.65 -1.64
CA LEU A 116 -0.82 11.15 -0.43
C LEU A 116 -0.11 10.76 0.86
N VAL A 117 0.30 9.49 0.98
CA VAL A 117 1.05 9.01 2.17
C VAL A 117 2.40 9.71 2.27
N THR A 118 3.12 9.84 1.15
CA THR A 118 4.41 10.53 1.11
C THR A 118 4.28 11.99 1.54
N ALA A 119 3.32 12.72 0.99
CA ALA A 119 3.08 14.11 1.35
C ALA A 119 2.73 14.26 2.84
N ALA A 120 1.84 13.41 3.36
CA ALA A 120 1.46 13.44 4.77
C ALA A 120 2.64 13.13 5.70
N GLN A 121 3.49 12.16 5.34
CA GLN A 121 4.68 11.82 6.13
C GLN A 121 5.69 12.96 6.13
N GLN A 122 5.97 13.57 4.98
CA GLN A 122 6.88 14.71 4.88
C GLN A 122 6.41 15.90 5.72
N GLN A 123 5.11 16.17 5.77
CA GLN A 123 4.55 17.29 6.51
C GLN A 123 4.40 17.04 8.01
N THR A 124 4.16 15.80 8.41
CA THR A 124 3.76 15.51 9.80
C THR A 124 4.75 14.65 10.58
N ALA A 125 5.58 13.87 9.89
CA ALA A 125 6.53 12.89 10.47
C ALA A 125 5.87 11.94 11.51
N ARG A 126 4.56 11.60 11.33
CA ARG A 126 3.78 10.83 12.31
C ARG A 126 3.92 9.33 12.21
N GLY A 127 4.67 8.84 11.22
CA GLY A 127 4.83 7.42 10.95
C GLY A 127 3.64 6.78 10.24
N GLY A 128 3.94 5.69 9.52
CA GLY A 128 2.99 5.05 8.61
C GLY A 128 1.72 4.52 9.27
N LYS A 129 1.83 4.04 10.51
CA LYS A 129 0.67 3.53 11.28
C LYS A 129 -0.38 4.61 11.54
N VAL A 130 0.06 5.78 11.96
CA VAL A 130 -0.82 6.92 12.26
C VAL A 130 -1.42 7.47 10.96
N ILE A 131 -0.60 7.70 9.96
CA ILE A 131 -1.02 8.22 8.65
C ILE A 131 -1.99 7.25 7.98
N GLY A 132 -1.69 5.95 7.97
CA GLY A 132 -2.57 4.92 7.41
C GLY A 132 -3.94 4.89 8.07
N ASN A 133 -4.01 4.96 9.40
CA ASN A 133 -5.28 5.01 10.13
C ASN A 133 -6.06 6.31 9.86
N SER A 134 -5.37 7.44 9.74
CA SER A 134 -5.98 8.73 9.40
C SER A 134 -6.60 8.68 8.00
N PHE A 135 -5.87 8.25 7.00
CA PHE A 135 -6.39 8.10 5.63
C PHE A 135 -7.50 7.06 5.54
N LYS A 136 -7.40 5.93 6.26
CA LYS A 136 -8.49 4.96 6.34
C LYS A 136 -9.79 5.63 6.80
N THR A 137 -9.71 6.47 7.83
CA THR A 137 -10.87 7.20 8.35
C THR A 137 -11.41 8.19 7.31
N ILE A 138 -10.55 8.97 6.68
CA ILE A 138 -10.92 9.94 5.64
C ILE A 138 -11.62 9.22 4.48
N PHE A 139 -11.00 8.19 3.91
CA PHE A 139 -11.54 7.47 2.75
C PHE A 139 -12.84 6.73 3.07
N THR A 140 -12.98 6.21 4.30
CA THR A 140 -14.23 5.58 4.72
C THR A 140 -15.38 6.57 4.89
N ARG A 141 -15.07 7.81 5.27
CA ARG A 141 -16.09 8.85 5.54
C ARG A 141 -16.45 9.69 4.32
N ILE A 142 -15.46 9.98 3.46
CA ILE A 142 -15.66 10.91 2.33
C ILE A 142 -16.72 10.41 1.33
N GLY A 143 -16.89 9.09 1.20
CA GLY A 143 -17.90 8.48 0.33
C GLY A 143 -19.29 8.32 0.95
N ARG A 144 -19.51 8.78 2.20
CA ARG A 144 -20.84 8.70 2.84
C ARG A 144 -21.79 9.75 2.25
N THR A 145 -23.02 9.35 2.01
CA THR A 145 -24.06 10.23 1.42
C THR A 145 -24.16 11.56 2.14
N ASP A 146 -24.20 11.54 3.48
CA ASP A 146 -24.30 12.76 4.28
C ASP A 146 -23.10 13.68 4.09
N THR A 147 -21.89 13.11 4.02
CA THR A 147 -20.66 13.88 3.78
C THR A 147 -20.66 14.47 2.37
N LEU A 148 -21.04 13.69 1.37
CA LEU A 148 -21.14 14.17 -0.02
C LEU A 148 -22.15 15.31 -0.16
N ASN A 149 -23.32 15.18 0.45
CA ASN A 149 -24.34 16.24 0.43
C ASN A 149 -23.86 17.51 1.14
N GLN A 150 -23.13 17.39 2.25
CA GLN A 150 -22.55 18.55 2.94
C GLN A 150 -21.51 19.26 2.06
N LEU A 151 -20.65 18.50 1.37
CA LEU A 151 -19.64 19.05 0.46
C LEU A 151 -20.29 19.73 -0.75
N GLU A 152 -21.35 19.15 -1.33
CA GLU A 152 -22.12 19.78 -2.40
C GLU A 152 -22.75 21.10 -1.94
N ASN A 153 -23.31 21.15 -0.72
CA ASN A 153 -23.85 22.37 -0.14
C ASN A 153 -22.79 23.49 0.06
N LEU A 154 -21.51 23.09 0.20
CA LEU A 154 -20.38 24.03 0.26
C LEU A 154 -19.84 24.40 -1.13
N GLY A 155 -20.47 23.91 -2.20
CA GLY A 155 -20.07 24.21 -3.59
C GLY A 155 -18.94 23.34 -4.12
N ILE A 156 -18.58 22.25 -3.42
CA ILE A 156 -17.54 21.32 -3.84
C ILE A 156 -18.15 20.28 -4.76
N ALA A 157 -17.56 20.09 -5.96
CA ALA A 157 -17.99 19.06 -6.88
C ALA A 157 -17.64 17.66 -6.35
N VAL A 158 -18.63 16.85 -6.01
CA VAL A 158 -18.44 15.48 -5.53
C VAL A 158 -18.95 14.43 -6.51
N ARG A 159 -19.64 14.87 -7.59
CA ARG A 159 -20.18 13.99 -8.65
C ARG A 159 -19.75 14.50 -10.01
N ASP A 160 -19.65 13.59 -10.96
CA ASP A 160 -19.49 13.93 -12.37
C ASP A 160 -20.83 14.32 -13.04
N ILE A 161 -20.77 14.65 -14.32
CA ILE A 161 -21.95 15.02 -15.12
C ILE A 161 -22.97 13.87 -15.27
N GLU A 162 -22.55 12.63 -15.01
CA GLU A 162 -23.39 11.43 -15.05
C GLU A 162 -23.96 11.09 -13.65
N GLY A 163 -23.64 11.89 -12.62
CA GLY A 163 -24.10 11.71 -11.24
C GLY A 163 -23.28 10.67 -10.44
N LYS A 164 -22.18 10.15 -11.00
CA LYS A 164 -21.29 9.22 -10.33
C LYS A 164 -20.37 9.97 -9.38
N THR A 165 -20.17 9.42 -8.18
CA THR A 165 -19.26 10.00 -7.19
C THR A 165 -17.83 10.06 -7.71
N LEU A 166 -17.21 11.24 -7.60
CA LEU A 166 -15.80 11.46 -7.94
C LEU A 166 -14.90 10.70 -6.97
N GLY A 167 -13.69 10.33 -7.45
CA GLY A 167 -12.69 9.72 -6.57
C GLY A 167 -12.27 10.67 -5.44
N ALA A 168 -11.99 10.09 -4.27
CA ALA A 168 -11.68 10.86 -3.06
C ALA A 168 -10.51 11.85 -3.24
N LYS A 169 -9.50 11.51 -4.05
CA LYS A 169 -8.40 12.43 -4.36
C LYS A 169 -8.91 13.72 -5.00
N LYS A 170 -9.80 13.62 -6.01
CA LYS A 170 -10.37 14.78 -6.69
C LYS A 170 -11.13 15.67 -5.70
N ILE A 171 -11.99 15.06 -4.88
CA ILE A 171 -12.77 15.77 -3.86
C ILE A 171 -11.83 16.47 -2.86
N LEU A 172 -10.78 15.79 -2.40
CA LEU A 172 -9.80 16.35 -1.45
C LEU A 172 -8.94 17.47 -2.06
N THR A 173 -8.75 17.48 -3.38
CA THR A 173 -8.00 18.54 -4.05
C THR A 173 -8.86 19.81 -4.24
N ASP A 174 -10.16 19.64 -4.31
CA ASP A 174 -11.12 20.73 -4.53
C ASP A 174 -11.63 21.34 -3.18
N LEU A 175 -11.22 20.77 -2.02
CA LEU A 175 -11.44 21.30 -0.67
C LEU A 175 -10.50 22.45 -0.33
#